data_12b19c61cff2d7ec298652bf15a1659a
#
_entry.id   12b19c61cff2d7ec298652bf15a1659a
#
_cell.length_a   1.000
_cell.length_b   1.000
_cell.length_c   1.000
_cell.angle_alpha   90.00
_cell.angle_beta   90.00
_cell.angle_gamma   90.00
#
_symmetry.space_group_name_H-M   'P 1'
#
loop_
_entity.id
_entity.type
_entity.pdbx_description
1 polymer ?
#
loop_
_entity_poly.entity_id
_entity_poly.type
_entity_poly.pdbx_seq_one_letter_code
_entity_poly.pdbx_strand_id
1 'polypeptide(L)'
;MNKILFSIVLLASLFSPLYASKNSDKEIISNVEKIYSVISKFWREDKVLNKKRPPQLIILNRGSKVFGGCMDRNKKDNYVVAGSEFCGATNTILLDKEQLRGFYEVYKAPGVLFLAAHEAAHAVQLGYLYSLKEPFHELQADCIASRLMTFFAPDMTENELKKFSKIAINAGSEIHGTGSNRRDAIKMGLGLIKGECMPKELYDLIPEEKKD
;
A
#
# COMPACT_ATOMS: atom_id res chain seq x y z
N MET A 1 -25.27 58.68 27.59
CA MET A 1 -24.59 57.34 27.69
C MET A 1 -24.84 56.58 26.39
N ASN A 2 -23.92 56.72 25.44
CA ASN A 2 -24.03 56.04 24.12
C ASN A 2 -23.32 54.71 24.18
N LYS A 3 -24.06 53.61 23.99
CA LYS A 3 -23.52 52.26 23.81
C LYS A 3 -23.18 52.05 22.34
N ILE A 4 -21.88 52.01 22.04
CA ILE A 4 -21.37 51.62 20.72
C ILE A 4 -21.37 50.10 20.69
N LEU A 5 -22.24 49.51 19.87
CA LEU A 5 -22.18 48.08 19.51
C LEU A 5 -21.06 47.88 18.50
N PHE A 6 -20.02 47.17 18.88
CA PHE A 6 -19.04 46.62 17.96
C PHE A 6 -19.60 45.34 17.34
N SER A 7 -20.02 45.40 16.06
CA SER A 7 -20.32 44.24 15.26
C SER A 7 -19.00 43.63 14.78
N ILE A 8 -18.60 42.52 15.37
CA ILE A 8 -17.51 41.69 14.86
C ILE A 8 -18.06 40.90 13.66
N VAL A 9 -17.70 41.33 12.46
CA VAL A 9 -17.94 40.57 11.25
C VAL A 9 -16.90 39.44 11.21
N LEU A 10 -17.33 38.24 11.56
CA LEU A 10 -16.55 37.03 11.42
C LEU A 10 -16.48 36.69 9.91
N LEU A 11 -15.44 37.14 9.24
CA LEU A 11 -15.09 36.63 7.91
C LEU A 11 -14.62 35.16 8.04
N ALA A 12 -15.59 34.24 8.00
CA ALA A 12 -15.30 32.83 7.77
C ALA A 12 -14.72 32.71 6.37
N SER A 13 -13.41 32.60 6.29
CA SER A 13 -12.71 32.24 5.07
C SER A 13 -13.18 30.86 4.65
N LEU A 14 -14.12 30.81 3.72
CA LEU A 14 -14.50 29.61 2.96
C LEU A 14 -13.33 29.21 2.08
N PHE A 15 -12.29 28.63 2.67
CA PHE A 15 -11.32 27.87 1.92
C PHE A 15 -12.03 26.63 1.40
N SER A 16 -12.37 26.66 0.12
CA SER A 16 -13.06 25.60 -0.58
C SER A 16 -12.24 24.32 -0.50
N PRO A 17 -12.74 23.24 0.13
CA PRO A 17 -12.03 21.96 0.21
C PRO A 17 -11.73 21.33 -1.18
N LEU A 18 -12.41 21.82 -2.23
CA LEU A 18 -12.22 21.40 -3.62
C LEU A 18 -10.85 21.74 -4.23
N TYR A 19 -10.20 22.84 -3.80
CA TYR A 19 -8.91 23.23 -4.40
C TYR A 19 -7.74 22.45 -3.79
N ALA A 20 -7.81 22.11 -2.52
CA ALA A 20 -6.84 21.25 -1.84
C ALA A 20 -6.88 19.81 -2.40
N SER A 21 -8.09 19.31 -2.76
CA SER A 21 -8.28 17.96 -3.30
C SER A 21 -7.64 17.75 -4.67
N LYS A 22 -7.65 18.77 -5.55
CA LYS A 22 -7.15 18.62 -6.93
C LYS A 22 -5.63 18.59 -7.03
N ASN A 23 -4.92 19.27 -6.13
CA ASN A 23 -3.44 19.20 -6.07
C ASN A 23 -2.97 17.89 -5.42
N SER A 24 -3.66 17.41 -4.39
CA SER A 24 -3.35 16.13 -3.77
C SER A 24 -3.56 14.95 -4.73
N ASP A 25 -4.62 14.96 -5.55
CA ASP A 25 -4.86 13.91 -6.53
C ASP A 25 -3.73 13.80 -7.56
N LYS A 26 -3.21 14.94 -8.06
CA LYS A 26 -2.07 14.94 -8.98
C LYS A 26 -0.82 14.35 -8.34
N GLU A 27 -0.56 14.72 -7.09
CA GLU A 27 0.59 14.20 -6.36
C GLU A 27 0.45 12.72 -6.06
N ILE A 28 -0.75 12.26 -5.66
CA ILE A 28 -1.07 10.85 -5.47
C ILE A 28 -0.81 10.06 -6.75
N ILE A 29 -1.36 10.50 -7.89
CA ILE A 29 -1.17 9.84 -9.18
C ILE A 29 0.31 9.80 -9.55
N SER A 30 1.04 10.93 -9.43
CA SER A 30 2.47 10.98 -9.70
C SER A 30 3.28 10.01 -8.84
N ASN A 31 2.93 9.85 -7.56
CA ASN A 31 3.57 8.87 -6.68
C ASN A 31 3.25 7.43 -7.10
N VAL A 32 2.01 7.15 -7.49
CA VAL A 32 1.61 5.82 -8.00
C VAL A 32 2.34 5.49 -9.31
N GLU A 33 2.48 6.45 -10.22
CA GLU A 33 3.24 6.26 -11.47
C GLU A 33 4.71 5.98 -11.21
N LYS A 34 5.32 6.70 -10.26
CA LYS A 34 6.71 6.45 -9.85
C LYS A 34 6.87 5.01 -9.36
N ILE A 35 6.02 4.55 -8.41
CA ILE A 35 6.11 3.18 -7.89
C ILE A 35 5.92 2.16 -9.00
N TYR A 36 4.94 2.36 -9.88
CA TYR A 36 4.69 1.43 -10.97
C TYR A 36 5.89 1.33 -11.94
N SER A 37 6.58 2.42 -12.17
CA SER A 37 7.81 2.45 -12.98
C SER A 37 8.89 1.54 -12.39
N VAL A 38 9.10 1.58 -11.06
CA VAL A 38 10.10 0.73 -10.40
C VAL A 38 9.65 -0.71 -10.31
N ILE A 39 8.37 -0.97 -9.99
CA ILE A 39 7.82 -2.34 -10.06
C ILE A 39 8.06 -2.92 -11.45
N SER A 40 7.79 -2.15 -12.50
CA SER A 40 8.00 -2.56 -13.88
C SER A 40 9.48 -2.81 -14.20
N LYS A 41 10.39 -2.00 -13.64
CA LYS A 41 11.84 -2.22 -13.75
C LYS A 41 12.25 -3.47 -13.02
N PHE A 42 11.90 -3.62 -11.75
CA PHE A 42 12.14 -4.80 -10.94
C PHE A 42 11.65 -6.06 -11.64
N TRP A 43 10.43 -6.04 -12.19
CA TRP A 43 9.85 -7.17 -12.91
C TRP A 43 10.68 -7.59 -14.12
N ARG A 44 11.22 -6.64 -14.89
CA ARG A 44 12.07 -6.93 -16.06
C ARG A 44 13.45 -7.46 -15.69
N GLU A 45 14.00 -7.02 -14.56
CA GLU A 45 15.37 -7.37 -14.15
C GLU A 45 15.43 -8.67 -13.35
N ASP A 46 14.33 -9.08 -12.73
CA ASP A 46 14.25 -10.29 -11.95
C ASP A 46 14.25 -11.55 -12.84
N LYS A 47 15.07 -12.55 -12.49
CA LYS A 47 15.28 -13.76 -13.30
C LYS A 47 14.05 -14.68 -13.41
N VAL A 48 13.11 -14.57 -12.48
CA VAL A 48 11.88 -15.38 -12.45
C VAL A 48 10.71 -14.58 -13.06
N LEU A 49 10.56 -13.33 -12.62
CA LEU A 49 9.43 -12.50 -13.00
C LEU A 49 9.50 -12.01 -14.44
N ASN A 50 10.70 -11.82 -15.02
CA ASN A 50 10.86 -11.39 -16.42
C ASN A 50 10.26 -12.35 -17.46
N LYS A 51 10.01 -13.59 -17.06
CA LYS A 51 9.33 -14.61 -17.89
C LYS A 51 7.81 -14.54 -17.79
N LYS A 52 7.27 -13.65 -16.97
CA LYS A 52 5.84 -13.50 -16.69
C LYS A 52 5.39 -12.10 -17.09
N ARG A 53 4.11 -11.98 -17.44
CA ARG A 53 3.51 -10.68 -17.71
C ARG A 53 3.54 -9.84 -16.42
N PRO A 54 4.03 -8.59 -16.46
CA PRO A 54 3.93 -7.69 -15.31
C PRO A 54 2.47 -7.39 -14.98
N PRO A 55 2.13 -7.12 -13.72
CA PRO A 55 0.78 -6.76 -13.34
C PRO A 55 0.36 -5.45 -14.02
N GLN A 56 -0.92 -5.33 -14.37
CA GLN A 56 -1.50 -4.04 -14.73
C GLN A 56 -1.78 -3.24 -13.46
N LEU A 57 -1.79 -1.90 -13.58
CA LEU A 57 -2.18 -1.04 -12.47
C LEU A 57 -3.33 -0.14 -12.91
N ILE A 58 -4.39 -0.11 -12.10
CA ILE A 58 -5.59 0.69 -12.35
C ILE A 58 -5.97 1.42 -11.06
N ILE A 59 -6.19 2.73 -11.17
CA ILE A 59 -6.74 3.54 -10.07
C ILE A 59 -8.23 3.72 -10.32
N LEU A 60 -9.06 3.36 -9.34
CA LEU A 60 -10.51 3.34 -9.43
C LEU A 60 -11.14 4.06 -8.24
N ASN A 61 -12.40 4.46 -8.40
CA ASN A 61 -13.19 4.88 -7.26
C ASN A 61 -13.77 3.63 -6.55
N ARG A 62 -13.94 3.72 -5.24
CA ARG A 62 -14.64 2.68 -4.47
C ARG A 62 -16.02 2.40 -5.06
N GLY A 63 -16.42 1.14 -5.09
CA GLY A 63 -17.65 0.72 -5.72
C GLY A 63 -17.61 0.60 -7.24
N SER A 64 -16.48 0.91 -7.90
CA SER A 64 -16.30 0.66 -9.33
C SER A 64 -16.40 -0.84 -9.61
N LYS A 65 -16.97 -1.16 -10.78
CA LYS A 65 -17.06 -2.55 -11.26
C LYS A 65 -15.92 -2.81 -12.23
N VAL A 66 -15.17 -3.88 -11.99
CA VAL A 66 -14.18 -4.39 -12.94
C VAL A 66 -14.64 -5.72 -13.52
N PHE A 67 -14.35 -5.93 -14.78
CA PHE A 67 -14.74 -7.15 -15.46
C PHE A 67 -13.84 -8.33 -15.02
N GLY A 68 -14.47 -9.45 -14.75
CA GLY A 68 -13.83 -10.69 -14.33
C GLY A 68 -13.72 -10.83 -12.80
N GLY A 69 -13.70 -12.05 -12.32
CA GLY A 69 -13.54 -12.36 -10.92
C GLY A 69 -12.12 -12.06 -10.43
N CYS A 70 -11.97 -11.34 -9.34
CA CYS A 70 -10.66 -11.03 -8.78
C CYS A 70 -10.00 -12.26 -8.15
N MET A 71 -10.77 -13.10 -7.51
CA MET A 71 -10.30 -14.30 -6.81
C MET A 71 -10.44 -15.59 -7.61
N ASP A 72 -11.33 -15.62 -8.62
CA ASP A 72 -11.65 -16.81 -9.39
C ASP A 72 -11.71 -16.49 -10.89
N ARG A 73 -10.77 -17.04 -11.65
CA ARG A 73 -10.69 -16.88 -13.12
C ARG A 73 -11.92 -17.41 -13.87
N ASN A 74 -12.70 -18.30 -13.24
CA ASN A 74 -13.90 -18.86 -13.84
C ASN A 74 -15.14 -17.98 -13.63
N LYS A 75 -15.08 -17.01 -12.71
CA LYS A 75 -16.16 -16.05 -12.51
C LYS A 75 -16.09 -14.95 -13.56
N LYS A 76 -17.12 -14.90 -14.40
CA LYS A 76 -17.31 -13.84 -15.41
C LYS A 76 -18.06 -12.62 -14.87
N ASP A 77 -18.44 -12.64 -13.60
CA ASP A 77 -19.22 -11.58 -12.99
C ASP A 77 -18.35 -10.32 -12.74
N ASN A 78 -18.99 -9.17 -12.75
CA ASN A 78 -18.33 -7.95 -12.38
C ASN A 78 -17.96 -8.00 -10.90
N TYR A 79 -16.69 -7.73 -10.62
CA TYR A 79 -16.19 -7.55 -9.26
C TYR A 79 -16.36 -6.09 -8.82
N VAL A 80 -16.84 -5.87 -7.61
CA VAL A 80 -17.02 -4.54 -7.03
C VAL A 80 -15.81 -4.23 -6.15
N VAL A 81 -15.05 -3.21 -6.50
CA VAL A 81 -13.85 -2.79 -5.76
C VAL A 81 -14.25 -2.25 -4.40
N ALA A 82 -13.80 -2.88 -3.33
CA ALA A 82 -14.07 -2.50 -1.95
C ALA A 82 -12.91 -1.73 -1.29
N GLY A 83 -11.71 -1.84 -1.84
CA GLY A 83 -10.49 -1.21 -1.39
C GLY A 83 -9.37 -1.39 -2.41
N SER A 84 -8.14 -1.02 -2.05
CA SER A 84 -6.97 -1.39 -2.85
C SER A 84 -6.68 -2.86 -2.66
N GLU A 85 -6.36 -3.56 -3.75
CA GLU A 85 -6.13 -4.99 -3.75
C GLU A 85 -5.39 -5.45 -5.01
N PHE A 86 -4.68 -6.54 -4.91
CA PHE A 86 -4.15 -7.26 -6.06
C PHE A 86 -5.14 -8.32 -6.55
N CYS A 87 -5.61 -8.15 -7.76
CA CYS A 87 -6.51 -9.10 -8.42
C CYS A 87 -5.70 -10.20 -9.12
N GLY A 88 -5.49 -11.34 -8.44
CA GLY A 88 -4.69 -12.45 -8.97
C GLY A 88 -5.25 -13.06 -10.25
N ALA A 89 -6.58 -13.14 -10.40
CA ALA A 89 -7.22 -13.71 -11.57
C ALA A 89 -6.94 -12.96 -12.87
N THR A 90 -6.82 -11.62 -12.78
CA THR A 90 -6.57 -10.74 -13.93
C THR A 90 -5.14 -10.21 -13.95
N ASN A 91 -4.33 -10.51 -12.94
CA ASN A 91 -2.99 -9.97 -12.72
C ASN A 91 -3.01 -8.44 -12.74
N THR A 92 -3.90 -7.85 -11.92
CA THR A 92 -4.13 -6.41 -11.89
C THR A 92 -4.05 -5.87 -10.47
N ILE A 93 -3.27 -4.83 -10.28
CA ILE A 93 -3.24 -4.02 -9.06
C ILE A 93 -4.38 -3.01 -9.16
N LEU A 94 -5.36 -3.11 -8.30
CA LEU A 94 -6.49 -2.20 -8.18
C LEU A 94 -6.23 -1.26 -7.01
N LEU A 95 -6.14 0.04 -7.25
CA LEU A 95 -5.95 1.04 -6.20
C LEU A 95 -7.21 1.87 -6.01
N ASP A 96 -7.77 1.83 -4.80
CA ASP A 96 -8.91 2.65 -4.42
C ASP A 96 -8.47 4.09 -4.17
N LYS A 97 -9.03 5.01 -4.95
CA LYS A 97 -8.69 6.44 -4.88
C LYS A 97 -8.97 7.08 -3.52
N GLU A 98 -10.04 6.66 -2.84
CA GLU A 98 -10.37 7.15 -1.50
C GLU A 98 -9.36 6.66 -0.47
N GLN A 99 -8.95 5.40 -0.56
CA GLN A 99 -7.95 4.84 0.32
C GLN A 99 -6.58 5.50 0.09
N LEU A 100 -6.18 5.73 -1.16
CA LEU A 100 -4.97 6.49 -1.49
C LEU A 100 -4.99 7.89 -0.89
N ARG A 101 -6.13 8.61 -0.96
CA ARG A 101 -6.29 9.92 -0.33
C ARG A 101 -6.15 9.85 1.18
N GLY A 102 -6.81 8.88 1.83
CA GLY A 102 -6.69 8.69 3.28
C GLY A 102 -5.25 8.42 3.71
N PHE A 103 -4.51 7.58 2.97
CA PHE A 103 -3.08 7.35 3.23
C PHE A 103 -2.24 8.62 2.99
N TYR A 104 -2.55 9.38 1.94
CA TYR A 104 -1.86 10.64 1.67
C TYR A 104 -2.13 11.71 2.74
N GLU A 105 -3.35 11.82 3.25
CA GLU A 105 -3.68 12.78 4.32
C GLU A 105 -2.86 12.53 5.58
N VAL A 106 -2.72 11.27 5.98
CA VAL A 106 -2.03 10.88 7.22
C VAL A 106 -0.51 10.77 7.02
N TYR A 107 -0.06 10.12 5.95
CA TYR A 107 1.34 9.72 5.79
C TYR A 107 2.03 10.40 4.61
N LYS A 108 1.32 11.26 3.84
CA LYS A 108 1.80 11.92 2.63
C LYS A 108 2.26 10.91 1.56
N ALA A 109 3.20 11.32 0.71
CA ALA A 109 3.74 10.46 -0.36
C ALA A 109 4.18 9.07 0.14
N PRO A 110 4.90 8.90 1.27
CA PRO A 110 5.25 7.58 1.77
C PRO A 110 4.07 6.63 1.96
N GLY A 111 2.93 7.10 2.43
CA GLY A 111 1.74 6.25 2.61
C GLY A 111 1.18 5.73 1.30
N VAL A 112 1.08 6.60 0.30
CA VAL A 112 0.63 6.23 -1.05
C VAL A 112 1.56 5.21 -1.70
N LEU A 113 2.87 5.46 -1.60
CA LEU A 113 3.90 4.58 -2.13
C LEU A 113 3.84 3.20 -1.47
N PHE A 114 3.70 3.15 -0.14
CA PHE A 114 3.61 1.89 0.60
C PHE A 114 2.37 1.09 0.21
N LEU A 115 1.19 1.71 0.17
CA LEU A 115 -0.04 1.02 -0.22
C LEU A 115 0.09 0.40 -1.62
N ALA A 116 0.56 1.18 -2.60
CA ALA A 116 0.75 0.68 -3.95
C ALA A 116 1.83 -0.41 -4.05
N ALA A 117 2.92 -0.30 -3.26
CA ALA A 117 3.97 -1.31 -3.16
C ALA A 117 3.46 -2.60 -2.50
N HIS A 118 2.57 -2.50 -1.51
CA HIS A 118 1.97 -3.64 -0.84
C HIS A 118 1.13 -4.48 -1.82
N GLU A 119 0.26 -3.83 -2.59
CA GLU A 119 -0.52 -4.54 -3.61
C GLU A 119 0.38 -5.12 -4.73
N ALA A 120 1.47 -4.44 -5.06
CA ALA A 120 2.45 -4.98 -5.99
C ALA A 120 3.23 -6.18 -5.42
N ALA A 121 3.44 -6.22 -4.11
CA ALA A 121 4.07 -7.35 -3.45
C ALA A 121 3.24 -8.63 -3.58
N HIS A 122 1.92 -8.55 -3.54
CA HIS A 122 1.04 -9.68 -3.83
C HIS A 122 1.21 -10.20 -5.27
N ALA A 123 1.44 -9.31 -6.24
CA ALA A 123 1.77 -9.74 -7.59
C ALA A 123 3.13 -10.47 -7.65
N VAL A 124 4.12 -10.01 -6.89
CA VAL A 124 5.42 -10.68 -6.74
C VAL A 124 5.23 -12.06 -6.13
N GLN A 125 4.45 -12.18 -5.06
CA GLN A 125 4.13 -13.46 -4.43
C GLN A 125 3.52 -14.45 -5.44
N LEU A 126 2.51 -14.01 -6.20
CA LEU A 126 1.93 -14.82 -7.27
C LEU A 126 2.98 -15.17 -8.34
N GLY A 127 3.84 -14.22 -8.68
CA GLY A 127 4.93 -14.40 -9.63
C GLY A 127 5.90 -15.50 -9.20
N TYR A 128 6.24 -15.59 -7.94
CA TYR A 128 7.10 -16.64 -7.36
C TYR A 128 6.34 -17.90 -6.94
N LEU A 129 5.01 -17.92 -7.08
CA LEU A 129 4.14 -19.02 -6.64
C LEU A 129 4.23 -19.27 -5.12
N TYR A 130 4.47 -18.23 -4.34
CA TYR A 130 4.40 -18.35 -2.89
C TYR A 130 2.94 -18.60 -2.47
N SER A 131 2.75 -19.64 -1.66
CA SER A 131 1.47 -19.98 -1.07
C SER A 131 1.64 -19.97 0.44
N LEU A 132 1.33 -18.83 1.05
CA LEU A 132 1.37 -18.63 2.49
C LEU A 132 -0.06 -18.50 3.01
N LYS A 133 -0.28 -19.00 4.22
CA LYS A 133 -1.52 -18.73 4.96
C LYS A 133 -1.46 -17.33 5.58
N GLU A 134 -2.61 -16.74 5.81
CA GLU A 134 -2.70 -15.54 6.64
C GLU A 134 -2.25 -15.86 8.11
N PRO A 135 -1.60 -14.94 8.79
CA PRO A 135 -1.21 -13.59 8.36
C PRO A 135 0.14 -13.52 7.62
N PHE A 136 0.83 -14.64 7.37
CA PHE A 136 2.18 -14.66 6.77
C PHE A 136 2.20 -14.13 5.35
N HIS A 137 1.13 -14.33 4.60
CA HIS A 137 0.97 -13.78 3.26
C HIS A 137 1.05 -12.25 3.29
N GLU A 138 0.33 -11.62 4.20
CA GLU A 138 0.31 -10.18 4.39
C GLU A 138 1.64 -9.63 4.94
N LEU A 139 2.24 -10.33 5.91
CA LEU A 139 3.55 -9.94 6.45
C LEU A 139 4.65 -10.01 5.39
N GLN A 140 4.59 -10.99 4.50
CA GLN A 140 5.52 -11.06 3.38
C GLN A 140 5.28 -9.91 2.39
N ALA A 141 4.03 -9.55 2.11
CA ALA A 141 3.70 -8.42 1.28
C ALA A 141 4.23 -7.11 1.88
N ASP A 142 4.09 -6.88 3.19
CA ASP A 142 4.67 -5.74 3.89
C ASP A 142 6.20 -5.69 3.78
N CYS A 143 6.86 -6.82 3.94
CA CYS A 143 8.31 -6.94 3.84
C CYS A 143 8.80 -6.64 2.42
N ILE A 144 8.19 -7.27 1.40
CA ILE A 144 8.54 -7.05 -0.01
C ILE A 144 8.24 -5.60 -0.41
N ALA A 145 7.08 -5.04 -0.02
CA ALA A 145 6.72 -3.66 -0.27
C ALA A 145 7.78 -2.70 0.26
N SER A 146 8.22 -2.93 1.50
CA SER A 146 9.24 -2.11 2.15
C SER A 146 10.59 -2.22 1.46
N ARG A 147 10.97 -3.40 0.99
CA ARG A 147 12.18 -3.60 0.19
C ARG A 147 12.08 -2.89 -1.17
N LEU A 148 10.94 -2.94 -1.83
CA LEU A 148 10.70 -2.16 -3.03
C LEU A 148 10.89 -0.66 -2.77
N MET A 149 10.44 -0.17 -1.60
CA MET A 149 10.58 1.23 -1.22
C MET A 149 12.04 1.68 -1.10
N THR A 150 12.97 0.82 -0.71
CA THR A 150 14.41 1.19 -0.66
C THR A 150 14.98 1.48 -2.04
N PHE A 151 14.42 0.91 -3.10
CA PHE A 151 14.80 1.23 -4.49
C PHE A 151 14.25 2.57 -4.98
N PHE A 152 13.15 3.06 -4.35
CA PHE A 152 12.52 4.34 -4.72
C PHE A 152 13.18 5.54 -4.13
N ALA A 153 13.59 5.39 -2.88
CA ALA A 153 14.10 6.46 -2.07
C ALA A 153 15.40 5.97 -1.41
N PRO A 154 16.45 5.73 -2.19
CA PRO A 154 17.74 5.31 -1.65
C PRO A 154 18.29 6.34 -0.65
N ASP A 155 17.84 7.59 -0.75
CA ASP A 155 18.25 8.69 0.12
C ASP A 155 17.35 8.88 1.35
N MET A 156 16.37 7.98 1.59
CA MET A 156 15.55 8.05 2.79
C MET A 156 16.41 7.89 4.04
N THR A 157 16.31 8.87 4.93
CA THR A 157 16.99 8.82 6.22
C THR A 157 16.41 7.72 7.10
N GLU A 158 17.20 7.21 8.04
CA GLU A 158 16.76 6.22 9.04
C GLU A 158 15.49 6.68 9.81
N ASN A 159 15.38 8.00 10.06
CA ASN A 159 14.19 8.56 10.71
C ASN A 159 12.94 8.50 9.83
N GLU A 160 13.07 8.69 8.54
CA GLU A 160 11.97 8.53 7.60
C GLU A 160 11.56 7.07 7.47
N LEU A 161 12.53 6.15 7.40
CA LEU A 161 12.29 4.70 7.42
C LEU A 161 11.57 4.27 8.72
N LYS A 162 11.96 4.81 9.88
CA LYS A 162 11.27 4.57 11.15
C LYS A 162 9.84 5.12 11.17
N LYS A 163 9.60 6.29 10.57
CA LYS A 163 8.23 6.83 10.42
C LYS A 163 7.39 5.92 9.53
N PHE A 164 7.98 5.35 8.50
CA PHE A 164 7.36 4.42 7.58
C PHE A 164 6.86 3.17 8.30
N SER A 165 7.67 2.59 9.17
CA SER A 165 7.29 1.40 9.94
C SER A 165 6.07 1.60 10.87
N LYS A 166 5.68 2.86 11.12
CA LYS A 166 4.47 3.19 11.90
C LYS A 166 3.18 3.09 11.08
N ILE A 167 3.26 3.10 9.74
CA ILE A 167 2.07 3.04 8.88
C ILE A 167 1.28 1.75 9.15
N ALA A 168 1.96 0.63 9.27
CA ALA A 168 1.34 -0.66 9.45
C ALA A 168 0.81 -0.93 10.87
N ILE A 169 1.31 -0.22 11.89
CA ILE A 169 0.87 -0.42 13.28
C ILE A 169 -0.63 -0.17 13.42
N ASN A 170 -1.15 0.83 12.69
CA ASN A 170 -2.56 1.21 12.75
C ASN A 170 -3.47 0.36 11.84
N ALA A 171 -2.88 -0.51 11.02
CA ALA A 171 -3.59 -1.36 10.06
C ALA A 171 -3.56 -2.85 10.43
N GLY A 172 -3.20 -3.17 11.69
CA GLY A 172 -3.21 -4.55 12.21
C GLY A 172 -4.63 -5.11 12.30
N SER A 173 -4.79 -6.38 11.93
CA SER A 173 -6.01 -7.16 12.07
C SER A 173 -5.67 -8.64 12.20
N GLU A 174 -6.66 -9.49 12.44
CA GLU A 174 -6.41 -10.95 12.48
C GLU A 174 -5.88 -11.48 11.15
N ILE A 175 -6.38 -10.95 10.03
CA ILE A 175 -5.94 -11.35 8.69
C ILE A 175 -4.55 -10.82 8.38
N HIS A 176 -4.27 -9.53 8.66
CA HIS A 176 -3.02 -8.89 8.29
C HIS A 176 -1.90 -9.05 9.33
N GLY A 177 -2.18 -9.73 10.45
CA GLY A 177 -1.28 -9.81 11.58
C GLY A 177 -1.37 -8.59 12.51
N THR A 178 -0.76 -8.70 13.70
CA THR A 178 -0.75 -7.59 14.66
C THR A 178 0.09 -6.42 14.13
N GLY A 179 -0.19 -5.21 14.61
CA GLY A 179 0.61 -4.03 14.24
C GLY A 179 2.11 -4.18 14.54
N SER A 180 2.49 -4.97 15.57
CA SER A 180 3.89 -5.29 15.86
C SER A 180 4.51 -6.22 14.82
N ASN A 181 3.81 -7.29 14.41
CA ASN A 181 4.28 -8.21 13.37
C ASN A 181 4.48 -7.47 12.04
N ARG A 182 3.51 -6.67 11.64
CA ARG A 182 3.58 -5.84 10.43
C ARG A 182 4.76 -4.87 10.47
N ARG A 183 4.95 -4.16 11.59
CA ARG A 183 6.09 -3.26 11.81
C ARG A 183 7.42 -3.98 11.64
N ASP A 184 7.56 -5.19 12.21
CA ASP A 184 8.81 -5.93 12.15
C ASP A 184 9.04 -6.52 10.76
N ALA A 185 8.01 -6.96 10.03
CA ALA A 185 8.09 -7.30 8.62
C ALA A 185 8.57 -6.10 7.76
N ILE A 186 8.01 -4.91 7.99
CA ILE A 186 8.47 -3.67 7.33
C ILE A 186 9.93 -3.38 7.64
N LYS A 187 10.36 -3.47 8.91
CA LYS A 187 11.76 -3.25 9.28
C LYS A 187 12.70 -4.23 8.59
N MET A 188 12.28 -5.49 8.45
CA MET A 188 13.04 -6.50 7.71
C MET A 188 13.20 -6.10 6.24
N GLY A 189 12.13 -5.71 5.58
CA GLY A 189 12.17 -5.23 4.20
C GLY A 189 13.06 -4.00 4.00
N LEU A 190 13.05 -3.08 4.96
CA LEU A 190 13.90 -1.88 4.98
C LEU A 190 15.36 -2.18 5.35
N GLY A 191 15.72 -3.41 5.71
CA GLY A 191 17.07 -3.77 6.16
C GLY A 191 17.42 -3.26 7.57
N LEU A 192 16.45 -2.80 8.35
CA LEU A 192 16.65 -2.36 9.74
C LEU A 192 16.77 -3.51 10.74
N ILE A 193 16.28 -4.69 10.36
CA ILE A 193 16.51 -5.97 11.03
C ILE A 193 16.91 -7.00 9.98
N LYS A 194 17.64 -8.03 10.42
CA LYS A 194 18.13 -9.09 9.52
C LYS A 194 16.99 -9.90 8.94
N GLY A 195 17.05 -10.21 7.65
CA GLY A 195 16.15 -11.09 6.91
C GLY A 195 15.97 -10.68 5.45
N GLU A 196 15.38 -11.56 4.66
CA GLU A 196 15.21 -11.41 3.21
C GLU A 196 13.76 -11.53 2.73
N CYS A 197 12.80 -11.38 3.63
CA CYS A 197 11.36 -11.57 3.36
C CYS A 197 10.99 -13.01 2.95
N MET A 198 11.84 -13.98 3.29
CA MET A 198 11.53 -15.39 3.01
C MET A 198 10.51 -15.92 4.01
N PRO A 199 9.64 -16.87 3.60
CA PRO A 199 8.60 -17.41 4.46
C PRO A 199 9.08 -17.85 5.85
N LYS A 200 10.21 -18.56 5.92
CA LYS A 200 10.78 -19.05 7.18
C LYS A 200 11.08 -17.91 8.16
N GLU A 201 11.63 -16.81 7.68
CA GLU A 201 12.00 -15.66 8.52
C GLU A 201 10.77 -14.94 9.08
N LEU A 202 9.69 -14.92 8.32
CA LEU A 202 8.42 -14.33 8.73
C LEU A 202 7.71 -15.17 9.80
N TYR A 203 7.84 -16.50 9.72
CA TYR A 203 7.34 -17.40 10.77
C TYR A 203 7.98 -17.09 12.13
N ASP A 204 9.24 -16.65 12.14
CA ASP A 204 9.94 -16.32 13.38
C ASP A 204 9.48 -14.98 14.00
N LEU A 205 8.74 -14.14 13.25
CA LEU A 205 8.15 -12.89 13.76
C LEU A 205 6.90 -13.12 14.61
N ILE A 206 6.28 -14.30 14.52
CA ILE A 206 5.06 -14.63 15.26
C ILE A 206 5.39 -15.61 16.39
N PRO A 207 4.99 -15.33 17.64
CA PRO A 207 5.17 -16.27 18.74
C PRO A 207 4.54 -17.63 18.42
N GLU A 208 5.17 -18.72 18.91
CA GLU A 208 4.77 -20.11 18.63
C GLU A 208 3.30 -20.40 18.97
N GLU A 209 2.81 -19.82 20.06
CA GLU A 209 1.41 -19.93 20.53
C GLU A 209 0.36 -19.36 19.56
N LYS A 210 0.75 -18.73 18.46
CA LYS A 210 -0.12 -18.12 17.44
C LYS A 210 0.18 -18.63 16.03
N LYS A 211 0.97 -19.69 15.91
CA LYS A 211 1.36 -20.26 14.61
C LYS A 211 0.42 -21.36 14.09
N ASP A 212 -0.62 -21.73 14.83
CA ASP A 212 -1.59 -22.79 14.51
C ASP A 212 -2.66 -22.34 13.49
#